data_270243d1fb07ce044e4ffe47008db1b0
#
_entry.id   270243d1fb07ce044e4ffe47008db1b0
#
_cell.length_a   1.000
_cell.length_b   1.000
_cell.length_c   1.000
_cell.angle_alpha   90.00
_cell.angle_beta   90.00
_cell.angle_gamma   90.00
#
_symmetry.space_group_name_H-M   'P 1'
#
loop_
_entity.id
_entity.type
_entity.pdbx_description
1 polymer ?
#
loop_
_entity_poly.entity_id
_entity_poly.type
_entity_poly.pdbx_seq_one_letter_code
_entity_poly.pdbx_strand_id
1 'polypeptide(L)'
;LITRYQYKILKKALRNCGFTPGNQREVDACKYLFNKKCFMRSRLREYEYEITQAGEVAMKAYFQDISRFWITTVLSIIALITGLFSISIQSEPLLKLLEQLLK
;
A
#
# COMPACT_ATOMS: atom_id res chain seq x y z
N LEU A 1 0.68 5.86 -12.23
CA LEU A 1 0.67 5.48 -10.81
C LEU A 1 -0.41 6.24 -10.06
N ILE A 2 -1.23 5.52 -9.32
CA ILE A 2 -2.31 6.11 -8.52
C ILE A 2 -1.79 6.47 -7.13
N THR A 3 -2.40 7.49 -6.52
CA THR A 3 -2.09 7.89 -5.16
C THR A 3 -2.90 7.06 -4.15
N ARG A 4 -2.52 7.14 -2.87
CA ARG A 4 -3.26 6.48 -1.79
C ARG A 4 -4.72 6.92 -1.73
N TYR A 5 -4.98 8.21 -1.97
CA TYR A 5 -6.35 8.75 -1.98
C TYR A 5 -7.16 8.17 -3.14
N GLN A 6 -6.56 8.12 -4.32
CA GLN A 6 -7.20 7.52 -5.51
C GLN A 6 -7.45 6.02 -5.32
N TYR A 7 -6.52 5.31 -4.69
CA TYR A 7 -6.70 3.90 -4.34
C TYR A 7 -7.90 3.71 -3.41
N LYS A 8 -8.05 4.56 -2.41
CA LYS A 8 -9.20 4.51 -1.49
C LYS A 8 -10.52 4.71 -2.22
N ILE A 9 -10.57 5.64 -3.17
CA ILE A 9 -11.75 5.90 -3.99
C ILE A 9 -12.08 4.69 -4.86
N LEU A 10 -11.09 4.11 -5.53
CA LEU A 10 -11.26 2.90 -6.33
C LEU A 10 -11.77 1.73 -5.49
N LYS A 11 -11.24 1.57 -4.29
CA LYS A 11 -11.66 0.52 -3.37
C LYS A 11 -13.12 0.69 -2.93
N LYS A 12 -13.55 1.92 -2.66
CA LYS A 12 -14.95 2.23 -2.33
C LYS A 12 -15.87 1.93 -3.52
N ALA A 13 -15.45 2.30 -4.73
CA ALA A 13 -16.21 2.02 -5.95
C ALA A 13 -16.38 0.52 -6.18
N LEU A 14 -15.33 -0.24 -5.98
CA LEU A 14 -15.38 -1.70 -6.13
C LEU A 14 -16.31 -2.34 -5.09
N ARG A 15 -16.23 -1.89 -3.83
CA ARG A 15 -17.05 -2.42 -2.74
C ARG A 15 -18.53 -2.13 -2.92
N ASN A 16 -18.89 -0.94 -3.38
CA ASN A 16 -20.28 -0.46 -3.49
C ASN A 16 -20.85 -0.59 -4.91
N CYS A 17 -20.08 -1.19 -5.84
CA CYS A 17 -20.45 -1.30 -7.26
C CYS A 17 -20.69 0.06 -7.92
N GLY A 18 -20.02 1.10 -7.43
CA GLY A 18 -20.11 2.45 -7.96
C GLY A 18 -19.66 3.48 -6.93
N PHE A 19 -19.31 4.68 -7.40
CA PHE A 19 -18.85 5.78 -6.54
C PHE A 19 -19.44 7.09 -7.01
N THR A 20 -20.06 7.82 -6.08
CA THR A 20 -20.59 9.16 -6.31
C THR A 20 -19.73 10.15 -5.52
N PRO A 21 -19.07 11.13 -6.19
CA PRO A 21 -18.28 12.12 -5.48
C PRO A 21 -19.16 13.05 -4.63
N GLY A 22 -18.78 13.23 -3.36
CA GLY A 22 -19.52 14.08 -2.42
C GLY A 22 -18.92 15.46 -2.19
N ASN A 23 -17.64 15.67 -2.57
CA ASN A 23 -16.97 16.95 -2.41
C ASN A 23 -16.05 17.23 -3.60
N GLN A 24 -15.49 18.45 -3.65
CA GLN A 24 -14.64 18.87 -4.77
C GLN A 24 -13.37 18.02 -4.91
N ARG A 25 -12.78 17.60 -3.80
CA ARG A 25 -11.60 16.76 -3.82
C ARG A 25 -11.90 15.40 -4.45
N GLU A 26 -13.03 14.83 -4.13
CA GLU A 26 -13.50 13.57 -4.72
C GLU A 26 -13.83 13.73 -6.20
N VAL A 27 -14.43 14.85 -6.58
CA VAL A 27 -14.72 15.18 -8.00
C VAL A 27 -13.43 15.25 -8.79
N ASP A 28 -12.41 15.92 -8.28
CA ASP A 28 -11.12 16.06 -8.97
C ASP A 28 -10.42 14.71 -9.10
N ALA A 29 -10.44 13.88 -8.06
CA ALA A 29 -9.89 12.54 -8.09
C ALA A 29 -10.63 11.64 -9.10
N CYS A 30 -11.97 11.73 -9.14
CA CYS A 30 -12.77 10.97 -10.11
C CYS A 30 -12.48 11.40 -11.55
N LYS A 31 -12.32 12.70 -11.80
CA LYS A 31 -11.93 13.21 -13.12
C LYS A 31 -10.57 12.67 -13.56
N TYR A 32 -9.62 12.66 -12.64
CA TYR A 32 -8.28 12.11 -12.92
C TYR A 32 -8.36 10.63 -13.29
N LEU A 33 -9.10 9.86 -12.49
CA LEU A 33 -9.25 8.42 -12.72
C LEU A 33 -10.03 8.14 -14.02
N PHE A 34 -11.00 8.97 -14.34
CA PHE A 34 -11.74 8.89 -15.61
C PHE A 34 -10.80 9.14 -16.80
N ASN A 35 -9.95 10.17 -16.72
CA ASN A 35 -8.98 10.48 -17.77
C ASN A 35 -7.95 9.36 -17.97
N LYS A 36 -7.61 8.64 -16.89
CA LYS A 36 -6.71 7.48 -16.95
C LYS A 36 -7.44 6.18 -17.30
N LYS A 37 -8.72 6.25 -17.64
CA LYS A 37 -9.59 5.12 -18.00
C LYS A 37 -9.78 4.10 -16.87
N CYS A 38 -9.49 4.51 -15.63
CA CYS A 38 -9.73 3.69 -14.44
C CYS A 38 -11.20 3.72 -14.02
N PHE A 39 -11.91 4.80 -14.31
CA PHE A 39 -13.33 4.95 -14.11
C PHE A 39 -14.06 5.14 -15.43
N MET A 40 -15.33 4.71 -15.47
CA MET A 40 -16.27 5.02 -16.52
C MET A 40 -17.57 5.53 -15.91
N ARG A 41 -18.36 6.29 -16.67
CA ARG A 41 -19.67 6.75 -16.20
C ARG A 41 -20.62 5.57 -16.13
N SER A 42 -21.39 5.50 -15.02
CA SER A 42 -22.44 4.49 -14.89
C SER A 42 -23.52 4.69 -15.95
N ARG A 43 -23.98 3.60 -16.53
CA ARG A 43 -25.10 3.61 -17.48
C ARG A 43 -26.45 3.78 -16.77
N LEU A 44 -26.49 3.48 -15.47
CA LEU A 44 -27.73 3.46 -14.70
C LEU A 44 -27.96 4.77 -13.92
N ARG A 45 -26.89 5.50 -13.57
CA ARG A 45 -26.95 6.73 -12.76
C ARG A 45 -26.02 7.79 -13.33
N GLU A 46 -26.51 9.02 -13.52
CA GLU A 46 -25.77 10.09 -14.19
C GLU A 46 -24.52 10.56 -13.45
N TYR A 47 -24.49 10.51 -12.12
CA TYR A 47 -23.39 11.06 -11.32
C TYR A 47 -22.55 9.99 -10.63
N GLU A 48 -22.68 8.74 -11.07
CA GLU A 48 -21.96 7.62 -10.49
C GLU A 48 -20.85 7.15 -11.42
N TYR A 49 -19.70 6.82 -10.85
CA TYR A 49 -18.57 6.26 -11.57
C TYR A 49 -18.42 4.78 -11.23
N GLU A 50 -18.22 3.98 -12.25
CA GLU A 50 -17.95 2.56 -12.09
C GLU A 50 -16.47 2.27 -12.39
N ILE A 51 -15.91 1.29 -11.69
CA ILE A 51 -14.53 0.88 -11.92
C ILE A 51 -14.42 0.08 -13.22
N THR A 52 -13.36 0.36 -13.99
CA THR A 52 -13.04 -0.37 -15.20
C THR A 52 -12.04 -1.49 -14.90
N GLN A 53 -11.82 -2.38 -15.86
CA GLN A 53 -10.77 -3.38 -15.76
C GLN A 53 -9.39 -2.74 -15.57
N ALA A 54 -9.13 -1.62 -16.25
CA ALA A 54 -7.90 -0.85 -16.06
C ALA A 54 -7.78 -0.31 -14.63
N GLY A 55 -8.89 0.10 -14.02
CA GLY A 55 -8.94 0.52 -12.62
C GLY A 55 -8.58 -0.60 -11.66
N GLU A 56 -9.10 -1.79 -11.89
CA GLU A 56 -8.75 -2.97 -11.08
C GLU A 56 -7.27 -3.33 -11.20
N VAL A 57 -6.71 -3.26 -12.40
CA VAL A 57 -5.28 -3.51 -12.64
C VAL A 57 -4.44 -2.46 -11.90
N ALA A 58 -4.85 -1.18 -11.95
CA ALA A 58 -4.16 -0.11 -11.23
C ALA A 58 -4.19 -0.33 -9.71
N MET A 59 -5.31 -0.79 -9.15
CA MET A 59 -5.42 -1.14 -7.74
C MET A 59 -4.48 -2.27 -7.34
N LYS A 60 -4.43 -3.32 -8.15
CA LYS A 60 -3.54 -4.46 -7.91
C LYS A 60 -2.07 -4.04 -7.95
N ALA A 61 -1.69 -3.21 -8.94
CA ALA A 61 -0.33 -2.70 -9.06
C ALA A 61 0.06 -1.87 -7.83
N TYR A 62 -0.82 -0.98 -7.38
CA TYR A 62 -0.61 -0.16 -6.19
C TYR A 62 -0.42 -1.03 -4.93
N PHE A 63 -1.29 -2.02 -4.75
CA PHE A 63 -1.21 -2.94 -3.62
C PHE A 63 0.08 -3.76 -3.64
N GLN A 64 0.48 -4.24 -4.82
CA GLN A 64 1.73 -4.98 -4.96
C GLN A 64 2.94 -4.13 -4.63
N ASP A 65 2.97 -2.87 -5.07
CA ASP A 65 4.07 -1.95 -4.78
C ASP A 65 4.19 -1.68 -3.27
N ILE A 66 3.07 -1.44 -2.59
CA ILE A 66 3.06 -1.26 -1.14
C ILE A 66 3.48 -2.53 -0.43
N SER A 67 2.96 -3.69 -0.84
CA SER A 67 3.31 -4.98 -0.24
C SER A 67 4.80 -5.27 -0.40
N ARG A 68 5.37 -5.02 -1.57
CA ARG A 68 6.82 -5.17 -1.80
C ARG A 68 7.62 -4.25 -0.91
N PHE A 69 7.21 -3.00 -0.76
CA PHE A 69 7.87 -2.04 0.11
C PHE A 69 7.89 -2.54 1.57
N TRP A 70 6.74 -2.99 2.08
CA TRP A 70 6.63 -3.49 3.44
C TRP A 70 7.45 -4.77 3.64
N ILE A 71 7.39 -5.71 2.70
CA ILE A 71 8.15 -6.95 2.76
C ILE A 71 9.65 -6.65 2.78
N THR A 72 10.13 -5.78 1.88
CA THR A 72 11.53 -5.37 1.81
C THR A 72 11.97 -4.69 3.10
N THR A 73 11.15 -3.80 3.66
CA THR A 73 11.43 -3.10 4.91
C THR A 73 11.53 -4.08 6.08
N VAL A 74 10.58 -4.99 6.21
CA VAL A 74 10.57 -6.00 7.28
C VAL A 74 11.78 -6.92 7.17
N LEU A 75 12.10 -7.40 5.96
CA LEU A 75 13.27 -8.24 5.72
C LEU A 75 14.56 -7.50 6.05
N SER A 76 14.67 -6.21 5.72
CA SER A 76 15.83 -5.39 6.05
C SER A 76 16.00 -5.24 7.56
N ILE A 77 14.92 -5.02 8.30
CA ILE A 77 14.95 -4.93 9.76
C ILE A 77 15.38 -6.26 10.38
N ILE A 78 14.84 -7.36 9.90
CA ILE A 78 15.21 -8.71 10.39
C ILE A 78 16.69 -8.98 10.12
N ALA A 79 17.18 -8.66 8.92
CA ALA A 79 18.58 -8.83 8.55
C ALA A 79 19.51 -7.97 9.43
N LEU A 80 19.10 -6.73 9.73
CA LEU A 80 19.85 -5.84 10.61
C LEU A 80 19.95 -6.40 12.04
N ILE A 81 18.83 -6.84 12.59
CA ILE A 81 18.76 -7.44 13.92
C ILE A 81 19.63 -8.72 13.98
N THR A 82 19.49 -9.58 12.98
CA THR A 82 20.27 -10.81 12.88
C THR A 82 21.77 -10.50 12.76
N GLY A 83 22.15 -9.51 11.96
CA GLY A 83 23.53 -9.07 11.81
C GLY A 83 24.13 -8.55 13.11
N LEU A 84 23.39 -7.69 13.83
CA LEU A 84 23.83 -7.19 15.14
C LEU A 84 23.95 -8.30 16.17
N PHE A 85 23.02 -9.25 16.17
CA PHE A 85 23.04 -10.39 17.06
C PHE A 85 24.25 -11.29 16.77
N SER A 86 24.57 -11.54 15.50
CA SER A 86 25.75 -12.31 15.08
C SER A 86 27.05 -11.64 15.50
N ILE A 87 27.15 -10.31 15.34
CA ILE A 87 28.33 -9.56 15.79
C ILE A 87 28.48 -9.65 17.32
N SER A 88 27.39 -9.55 18.07
CA SER A 88 27.38 -9.66 19.52
C SER A 88 27.85 -11.05 19.99
N ILE A 89 27.46 -12.12 19.29
CA ILE A 89 27.86 -13.49 19.61
C ILE A 89 29.32 -13.72 19.31
N GLN A 90 29.84 -13.14 18.22
CA GLN A 90 31.22 -13.30 17.80
C GLN A 90 32.21 -12.47 18.62
N SER A 91 31.75 -11.46 19.34
CA SER A 91 32.59 -10.58 20.13
C SER A 91 32.77 -11.15 21.54
N GLU A 92 34.01 -11.57 21.89
CA GLU A 92 34.33 -12.10 23.22
C GLU A 92 33.97 -11.16 24.37
N PRO A 93 34.26 -9.83 24.32
CA PRO A 93 33.87 -8.94 25.42
C PRO A 93 32.36 -8.90 25.66
N LEU A 94 31.58 -8.98 24.60
CA LEU A 94 30.10 -8.98 24.70
C LEU A 94 29.59 -10.33 25.22
N LEU A 95 30.23 -11.43 24.85
CA LEU A 95 29.92 -12.75 25.41
C LEU A 95 30.18 -12.83 26.91
N LYS A 96 31.27 -12.28 27.36
CA LYS A 96 31.59 -12.20 28.80
C LYS A 96 30.59 -11.35 29.56
N LEU A 97 30.20 -10.21 28.98
CA LEU A 97 29.17 -9.36 29.57
C LEU A 97 27.83 -10.07 29.66
N LEU A 98 27.45 -10.80 28.61
CA LEU A 98 26.21 -11.58 28.58
C LEU A 98 26.23 -12.69 29.62
N GLU A 99 27.37 -13.39 29.80
CA GLU A 99 27.54 -14.42 30.81
C GLU A 99 27.40 -13.83 32.22
N GLN A 100 27.96 -12.66 32.47
CA GLN A 100 27.85 -11.97 33.75
C GLN A 100 26.40 -11.52 34.03
N LEU A 101 25.66 -11.09 32.99
CA LEU A 101 24.27 -10.70 33.12
C LEU A 101 23.34 -11.90 33.34
N LEU A 102 23.68 -13.04 32.79
CA LEU A 102 22.91 -14.28 32.91
C LEU A 102 23.19 -15.07 34.19
N LYS A 103 24.32 -14.79 34.84
CA LYS A 103 24.64 -15.31 36.17
C LYS A 103 24.07 -14.35 37.23
#